data_7f3bb0f1cc540b05f59d18280cbe8469
#
_entry.id   7f3bb0f1cc540b05f59d18280cbe8469
#
_cell.length_a   1.000
_cell.length_b   1.000
_cell.length_c   1.000
_cell.angle_alpha   90.00
_cell.angle_beta   90.00
_cell.angle_gamma   90.00
#
_symmetry.space_group_name_H-M   'P 1'
#
loop_
_entity.id
_entity.type
_entity.pdbx_description
1 polymer ?
#
loop_
_entity_poly.entity_id
_entity_poly.type
_entity_poly.pdbx_seq_one_letter_code
_entity_poly.pdbx_strand_id
1 'polypeptide(L)'
;MEDKQEVTHRSGFVNIVGNPNVGKSTLMNLLVGERVSIITSKAQTTRHRIMGIVNTPELQIVYSDTPGVLRPNYKLQESMLEFSESALGDADVLLYVTDTVETADKNEFFLERVRGVKCPILLLINKVDLTTQDKLVELVERWHKELPQAEIIPISALNNFNIQPLKKRIESLIPPSPPYFEKDALTDRPARFFVTEIIREKVLLYYKKEIPYSVEVVVESFKEEDERIHIQALIVVERDSQKGIIIGHRGVAIKKVGTMARRDMERFFEKKIFLELFVKVEKDWRNRDKILRAYGYRLD
;
A
#
# COMPACT_ATOMS: atom_id res chain seq x y z
N MET A 1 15.34 42.16 -13.99
CA MET A 1 14.60 41.16 -14.77
C MET A 1 15.16 39.81 -14.35
N GLU A 2 14.55 39.17 -13.38
CA GLU A 2 14.94 37.81 -12.98
C GLU A 2 14.48 36.87 -14.09
N ASP A 3 15.42 36.22 -14.73
CA ASP A 3 15.16 35.11 -15.65
C ASP A 3 14.36 34.04 -14.87
N LYS A 4 13.05 33.97 -15.10
CA LYS A 4 12.28 32.79 -14.75
C LYS A 4 12.81 31.67 -15.63
N GLN A 5 13.76 30.87 -15.11
CA GLN A 5 14.07 29.58 -15.69
C GLN A 5 12.75 28.82 -15.84
N GLU A 6 12.33 28.58 -17.09
CA GLU A 6 11.21 27.68 -17.38
C GLU A 6 11.55 26.35 -16.72
N VAL A 7 10.74 25.94 -15.75
CA VAL A 7 10.86 24.64 -15.10
C VAL A 7 10.48 23.59 -16.14
N THR A 8 11.47 23.07 -16.81
CA THR A 8 11.29 22.00 -17.82
C THR A 8 10.94 20.66 -17.19
N HIS A 9 11.18 20.52 -15.88
CA HIS A 9 10.88 19.32 -15.10
C HIS A 9 9.42 19.32 -14.59
N ARG A 10 8.83 18.12 -14.53
CA ARG A 10 7.48 17.89 -13.97
C ARG A 10 7.56 16.91 -12.82
N SER A 11 6.85 17.21 -11.74
CA SER A 11 6.76 16.32 -10.57
C SER A 11 5.38 16.39 -9.96
N GLY A 12 4.88 15.27 -9.46
CA GLY A 12 3.57 15.24 -8.81
C GLY A 12 3.30 13.98 -8.02
N PHE A 13 2.40 14.13 -7.05
CA PHE A 13 1.89 13.04 -6.23
C PHE A 13 0.67 12.41 -6.87
N VAL A 14 0.74 11.10 -7.11
CA VAL A 14 -0.35 10.30 -7.68
C VAL A 14 -0.82 9.34 -6.61
N ASN A 15 -1.91 9.68 -5.94
CA ASN A 15 -2.38 8.94 -4.77
C ASN A 15 -3.45 7.92 -5.13
N ILE A 16 -3.27 6.68 -4.65
CA ILE A 16 -4.10 5.53 -4.96
C ILE A 16 -4.98 5.24 -3.76
N VAL A 17 -6.28 5.46 -3.88
CA VAL A 17 -7.27 5.24 -2.84
C VAL A 17 -8.38 4.31 -3.31
N GLY A 18 -9.15 3.76 -2.39
CA GLY A 18 -10.27 2.87 -2.69
C GLY A 18 -10.41 1.77 -1.64
N ASN A 19 -11.40 0.94 -1.80
CA ASN A 19 -11.78 -0.10 -0.85
C ASN A 19 -10.70 -1.19 -0.69
N PRO A 20 -10.77 -2.03 0.36
CA PRO A 20 -9.88 -3.17 0.50
C PRO A 20 -10.04 -4.15 -0.68
N ASN A 21 -8.94 -4.78 -1.09
CA ASN A 21 -8.90 -5.85 -2.09
C ASN A 21 -9.29 -5.48 -3.53
N VAL A 22 -9.46 -4.21 -3.86
CA VAL A 22 -9.72 -3.74 -5.24
C VAL A 22 -8.47 -3.78 -6.14
N GLY A 23 -7.29 -4.05 -5.56
CA GLY A 23 -6.04 -4.22 -6.31
C GLY A 23 -5.11 -3.02 -6.31
N LYS A 24 -5.23 -2.08 -5.34
CA LYS A 24 -4.37 -0.88 -5.22
C LYS A 24 -2.88 -1.21 -5.19
N SER A 25 -2.45 -2.08 -4.27
CA SER A 25 -1.03 -2.46 -4.12
C SER A 25 -0.49 -3.20 -5.36
N THR A 26 -1.33 -3.99 -6.05
CA THR A 26 -0.96 -4.61 -7.32
C THR A 26 -0.72 -3.56 -8.39
N LEU A 27 -1.64 -2.59 -8.50
CA LEU A 27 -1.51 -1.47 -9.42
C LEU A 27 -0.28 -0.62 -9.09
N MET A 28 -0.06 -0.30 -7.80
CA MET A 28 1.11 0.45 -7.33
C MET A 28 2.42 -0.18 -7.80
N ASN A 29 2.63 -1.48 -7.51
CA ASN A 29 3.84 -2.18 -7.92
C ASN A 29 4.01 -2.20 -9.45
N LEU A 30 2.91 -2.31 -10.19
CA LEU A 30 2.93 -2.30 -11.66
C LEU A 30 3.27 -0.91 -12.23
N LEU A 31 2.77 0.16 -11.61
CA LEU A 31 3.05 1.54 -12.02
C LEU A 31 4.50 1.92 -11.72
N VAL A 32 5.00 1.55 -10.55
CA VAL A 32 6.40 1.79 -10.13
C VAL A 32 7.37 0.91 -10.90
N GLY A 33 6.98 -0.32 -11.24
CA GLY A 33 7.84 -1.31 -11.88
C GLY A 33 8.64 -2.17 -10.90
N GLU A 34 8.49 -1.90 -9.60
CA GLU A 34 9.18 -2.59 -8.50
C GLU A 34 8.21 -2.98 -7.39
N ARG A 35 8.60 -3.96 -6.57
CA ARG A 35 7.77 -4.42 -5.46
C ARG A 35 7.98 -3.57 -4.21
N VAL A 36 7.25 -2.47 -4.10
CA VAL A 36 7.28 -1.56 -2.94
C VAL A 36 6.15 -1.81 -1.93
N SER A 37 5.06 -2.45 -2.35
CA SER A 37 3.93 -2.83 -1.49
C SER A 37 3.71 -4.34 -1.48
N ILE A 38 3.33 -4.89 -0.31
CA ILE A 38 2.95 -6.31 -0.20
C ILE A 38 1.56 -6.56 -0.79
N ILE A 39 1.36 -7.76 -1.32
CA ILE A 39 0.10 -8.12 -1.97
C ILE A 39 -0.46 -9.39 -1.34
N THR A 40 -1.66 -9.33 -0.78
CA THR A 40 -2.43 -10.49 -0.36
C THR A 40 -3.93 -10.29 -0.65
N SER A 41 -4.69 -11.37 -0.64
CA SER A 41 -6.17 -11.32 -0.75
C SER A 41 -6.88 -10.90 0.53
N LYS A 42 -6.13 -10.62 1.62
CA LYS A 42 -6.71 -10.26 2.91
C LYS A 42 -6.91 -8.75 3.03
N ALA A 43 -7.98 -8.35 3.70
CA ALA A 43 -8.15 -6.96 4.10
C ALA A 43 -7.01 -6.53 5.04
N GLN A 44 -6.76 -5.23 5.15
CA GLN A 44 -5.69 -4.65 5.97
C GLN A 44 -4.27 -5.15 5.59
N THR A 45 -4.07 -5.53 4.33
CA THR A 45 -2.76 -5.87 3.80
C THR A 45 -1.85 -4.65 3.87
N THR A 46 -2.25 -3.54 3.29
CA THR A 46 -1.58 -2.24 3.43
C THR A 46 -2.12 -1.56 4.69
N ARG A 47 -1.25 -1.19 5.62
CA ARG A 47 -1.60 -0.48 6.86
C ARG A 47 -1.01 0.91 6.94
N HIS A 48 0.07 1.16 6.23
CA HIS A 48 0.75 2.45 6.13
C HIS A 48 0.52 3.04 4.74
N ARG A 49 0.66 4.34 4.63
CA ARG A 49 0.84 4.98 3.33
C ARG A 49 2.27 4.71 2.87
N ILE A 50 2.44 4.15 1.67
CA ILE A 50 3.73 3.76 1.10
C ILE A 50 3.94 4.52 -0.20
N MET A 51 5.07 5.22 -0.32
CA MET A 51 5.42 5.93 -1.54
C MET A 51 6.38 5.10 -2.39
N GLY A 52 6.12 5.10 -3.71
CA GLY A 52 7.02 4.55 -4.73
C GLY A 52 7.29 5.61 -5.77
N ILE A 53 8.56 5.83 -6.09
CA ILE A 53 9.04 6.95 -6.87
C ILE A 53 9.53 6.45 -8.22
N VAL A 54 8.98 7.03 -9.28
CA VAL A 54 9.40 6.80 -10.65
C VAL A 54 10.11 8.04 -11.16
N ASN A 55 11.35 7.87 -11.62
CA ASN A 55 12.22 8.94 -12.08
C ASN A 55 12.59 8.79 -13.55
N THR A 56 12.51 9.88 -14.29
CA THR A 56 13.16 10.09 -15.58
C THR A 56 13.92 11.43 -15.55
N PRO A 57 14.74 11.78 -16.53
CA PRO A 57 15.43 13.07 -16.53
C PRO A 57 14.50 14.29 -16.35
N GLU A 58 13.30 14.24 -16.93
CA GLU A 58 12.35 15.36 -17.01
C GLU A 58 11.10 15.17 -16.16
N LEU A 59 10.94 14.01 -15.50
CA LEU A 59 9.72 13.66 -14.78
C LEU A 59 10.02 12.91 -13.49
N GLN A 60 9.30 13.25 -12.43
CA GLN A 60 9.22 12.44 -11.21
C GLN A 60 7.77 12.24 -10.82
N ILE A 61 7.34 10.98 -10.70
CA ILE A 61 6.01 10.63 -10.20
C ILE A 61 6.16 9.92 -8.86
N VAL A 62 5.52 10.48 -7.85
CA VAL A 62 5.45 9.89 -6.51
C VAL A 62 4.10 9.18 -6.37
N TYR A 63 4.06 7.89 -6.62
CA TYR A 63 2.89 7.07 -6.38
C TYR A 63 2.74 6.79 -4.89
N SER A 64 1.51 6.80 -4.39
CA SER A 64 1.22 6.54 -2.98
C SER A 64 0.14 5.48 -2.83
N ASP A 65 0.52 4.28 -2.36
CA ASP A 65 -0.45 3.24 -1.96
C ASP A 65 -0.99 3.53 -0.57
N THR A 66 -2.30 3.42 -0.40
CA THR A 66 -2.97 3.70 0.87
C THR A 66 -3.68 2.46 1.42
N PRO A 67 -3.92 2.41 2.74
CA PRO A 67 -4.80 1.41 3.32
C PRO A 67 -6.17 1.40 2.63
N GLY A 68 -6.80 0.22 2.57
CA GLY A 68 -8.16 0.12 2.06
C GLY A 68 -9.15 0.83 2.97
N VAL A 69 -10.03 1.64 2.38
CA VAL A 69 -11.03 2.40 3.11
C VAL A 69 -12.06 1.46 3.73
N LEU A 70 -12.26 1.60 5.04
CA LEU A 70 -13.27 0.87 5.80
C LEU A 70 -13.72 1.72 6.99
N ARG A 71 -14.94 1.47 7.50
CA ARG A 71 -15.39 2.09 8.75
C ARG A 71 -14.58 1.51 9.91
N PRO A 72 -13.90 2.35 10.70
CA PRO A 72 -13.03 1.88 11.78
C PRO A 72 -13.83 1.33 12.95
N ASN A 73 -13.35 0.22 13.54
CA ASN A 73 -13.89 -0.39 14.74
C ASN A 73 -12.92 -0.31 15.94
N TYR A 74 -11.67 0.08 15.70
CA TYR A 74 -10.62 0.25 16.71
C TYR A 74 -9.53 1.21 16.18
N LYS A 75 -8.71 1.75 17.09
CA LYS A 75 -7.78 2.86 16.81
C LYS A 75 -6.79 2.63 15.68
N LEU A 76 -6.27 1.41 15.50
CA LEU A 76 -5.42 1.12 14.35
C LEU A 76 -6.16 1.36 13.02
N GLN A 77 -7.45 1.00 12.94
CA GLN A 77 -8.23 1.26 11.71
C GLN A 77 -8.54 2.74 11.54
N GLU A 78 -8.69 3.51 12.63
CA GLU A 78 -8.79 4.97 12.55
C GLU A 78 -7.52 5.57 11.92
N SER A 79 -6.34 5.15 12.39
CA SER A 79 -5.07 5.59 11.80
C SER A 79 -4.91 5.18 10.33
N MET A 80 -5.36 3.97 9.97
CA MET A 80 -5.37 3.54 8.56
C MET A 80 -6.29 4.43 7.70
N LEU A 81 -7.44 4.83 8.23
CA LEU A 81 -8.35 5.74 7.53
C LEU A 81 -7.72 7.14 7.40
N GLU A 82 -7.08 7.67 8.47
CA GLU A 82 -6.35 8.93 8.46
C GLU A 82 -5.29 8.97 7.34
N PHE A 83 -4.54 7.89 7.11
CA PHE A 83 -3.59 7.78 5.99
C PHE A 83 -4.28 7.88 4.62
N SER A 84 -5.45 7.26 4.48
CA SER A 84 -6.21 7.32 3.21
C SER A 84 -6.81 8.71 2.97
N GLU A 85 -7.22 9.40 4.05
CA GLU A 85 -7.75 10.76 4.00
C GLU A 85 -6.65 11.80 3.73
N SER A 86 -5.48 11.66 4.35
CA SER A 86 -4.33 12.54 4.09
C SER A 86 -3.91 12.50 2.61
N ALA A 87 -4.05 11.34 1.97
CA ALA A 87 -3.74 11.18 0.56
C ALA A 87 -4.72 11.92 -0.39
N LEU A 88 -5.88 12.37 0.09
CA LEU A 88 -6.77 13.23 -0.70
C LEU A 88 -6.28 14.68 -0.73
N GLY A 89 -5.56 15.11 0.33
CA GLY A 89 -5.17 16.51 0.51
C GLY A 89 -3.94 16.94 -0.29
N ASP A 90 -3.04 16.03 -0.60
CA ASP A 90 -1.76 16.30 -1.27
C ASP A 90 -1.66 15.69 -2.69
N ALA A 91 -2.75 15.18 -3.25
CA ALA A 91 -2.78 14.60 -4.59
C ALA A 91 -2.71 15.68 -5.68
N ASP A 92 -1.80 15.55 -6.64
CA ASP A 92 -1.84 16.22 -7.94
C ASP A 92 -2.74 15.45 -8.92
N VAL A 93 -2.80 14.13 -8.77
CA VAL A 93 -3.73 13.24 -9.50
C VAL A 93 -4.23 12.19 -8.51
N LEU A 94 -5.54 11.97 -8.46
CA LEU A 94 -6.15 10.95 -7.64
C LEU A 94 -6.56 9.74 -8.48
N LEU A 95 -6.06 8.56 -8.12
CA LEU A 95 -6.52 7.27 -8.66
C LEU A 95 -7.52 6.67 -7.67
N TYR A 96 -8.81 6.78 -7.97
CA TYR A 96 -9.85 6.09 -7.21
C TYR A 96 -10.08 4.70 -7.79
N VAL A 97 -9.62 3.67 -7.08
CA VAL A 97 -9.67 2.29 -7.56
C VAL A 97 -10.88 1.57 -6.98
N THR A 98 -11.70 1.05 -7.86
CA THR A 98 -12.83 0.14 -7.58
C THR A 98 -12.62 -1.16 -8.36
N ASP A 99 -13.55 -2.12 -8.24
CA ASP A 99 -13.52 -3.35 -9.03
C ASP A 99 -14.92 -3.71 -9.57
N THR A 100 -15.01 -4.85 -10.23
CA THR A 100 -16.23 -5.29 -10.91
C THR A 100 -17.36 -5.75 -9.97
N VAL A 101 -17.12 -5.77 -8.65
CA VAL A 101 -18.06 -6.24 -7.62
C VAL A 101 -18.52 -5.12 -6.69
N GLU A 102 -17.74 -4.03 -6.60
CA GLU A 102 -18.04 -2.94 -5.68
C GLU A 102 -19.22 -2.08 -6.10
N THR A 103 -19.91 -1.54 -5.10
CA THR A 103 -20.99 -0.56 -5.25
C THR A 103 -20.62 0.73 -4.51
N ALA A 104 -21.07 1.88 -5.03
CA ALA A 104 -20.73 3.19 -4.47
C ALA A 104 -21.18 3.39 -3.02
N ASP A 105 -22.29 2.77 -2.64
CA ASP A 105 -22.89 2.85 -1.30
C ASP A 105 -22.08 2.18 -0.20
N LYS A 106 -21.15 1.30 -0.56
CA LYS A 106 -20.35 0.55 0.41
C LYS A 106 -19.53 1.42 1.36
N ASN A 107 -18.97 2.54 0.86
CA ASN A 107 -18.21 3.50 1.65
C ASN A 107 -18.54 4.96 1.21
N GLU A 108 -19.82 5.28 1.17
CA GLU A 108 -20.34 6.58 0.75
C GLU A 108 -19.67 7.75 1.48
N PHE A 109 -19.42 7.59 2.80
CA PHE A 109 -18.74 8.63 3.61
C PHE A 109 -17.35 9.02 3.07
N PHE A 110 -16.63 8.09 2.41
CA PHE A 110 -15.35 8.40 1.80
C PHE A 110 -15.51 8.91 0.38
N LEU A 111 -16.49 8.39 -0.37
CA LEU A 111 -16.81 8.86 -1.71
C LEU A 111 -17.24 10.34 -1.70
N GLU A 112 -17.96 10.78 -0.67
CA GLU A 112 -18.29 12.21 -0.48
C GLU A 112 -17.03 13.08 -0.38
N ARG A 113 -15.98 12.61 0.33
CA ARG A 113 -14.71 13.32 0.40
C ARG A 113 -13.99 13.36 -0.95
N VAL A 114 -14.03 12.25 -1.69
CA VAL A 114 -13.47 12.16 -3.05
C VAL A 114 -14.17 13.14 -3.99
N ARG A 115 -15.50 13.32 -3.89
CA ARG A 115 -16.25 14.33 -4.66
C ARG A 115 -15.77 15.76 -4.41
N GLY A 116 -15.23 16.03 -3.22
CA GLY A 116 -14.70 17.34 -2.83
C GLY A 116 -13.26 17.63 -3.26
N VAL A 117 -12.55 16.67 -3.85
CA VAL A 117 -11.17 16.84 -4.29
C VAL A 117 -11.08 17.71 -5.53
N LYS A 118 -10.06 18.58 -5.59
CA LYS A 118 -9.90 19.57 -6.68
C LYS A 118 -8.98 19.10 -7.80
N CYS A 119 -8.13 18.11 -7.54
CA CYS A 119 -7.24 17.56 -8.56
C CYS A 119 -7.99 16.65 -9.55
N PRO A 120 -7.43 16.36 -10.74
CA PRO A 120 -7.95 15.36 -11.66
C PRO A 120 -8.15 14.00 -10.97
N ILE A 121 -9.32 13.38 -11.20
CA ILE A 121 -9.67 12.07 -10.67
C ILE A 121 -9.74 11.08 -11.81
N LEU A 122 -8.92 10.02 -11.76
CA LEU A 122 -9.03 8.86 -12.62
C LEU A 122 -9.70 7.74 -11.82
N LEU A 123 -10.95 7.41 -12.18
CA LEU A 123 -11.67 6.29 -11.58
C LEU A 123 -11.32 5.02 -12.35
N LEU A 124 -10.63 4.11 -11.67
CA LEU A 124 -10.14 2.87 -12.25
C LEU A 124 -11.05 1.71 -11.88
N ILE A 125 -11.77 1.15 -12.86
CA ILE A 125 -12.53 -0.09 -12.68
C ILE A 125 -11.57 -1.25 -12.94
N ASN A 126 -11.01 -1.81 -11.87
CA ASN A 126 -10.04 -2.89 -11.94
C ASN A 126 -10.71 -4.27 -12.04
N LYS A 127 -9.92 -5.29 -12.37
CA LYS A 127 -10.34 -6.71 -12.51
C LYS A 127 -11.37 -6.93 -13.62
N VAL A 128 -11.28 -6.17 -14.71
CA VAL A 128 -12.22 -6.33 -15.84
C VAL A 128 -12.14 -7.71 -16.50
N ASP A 129 -11.06 -8.45 -16.26
CA ASP A 129 -10.88 -9.86 -16.63
C ASP A 129 -11.89 -10.82 -15.95
N LEU A 130 -12.56 -10.37 -14.89
CA LEU A 130 -13.56 -11.15 -14.13
C LEU A 130 -15.01 -10.80 -14.50
N THR A 131 -15.24 -9.97 -15.51
CA THR A 131 -16.59 -9.54 -15.90
C THR A 131 -16.82 -9.63 -17.41
N THR A 132 -18.07 -9.47 -17.84
CA THR A 132 -18.44 -9.38 -19.26
C THR A 132 -18.48 -7.93 -19.72
N GLN A 133 -18.44 -7.71 -21.03
CA GLN A 133 -18.49 -6.37 -21.61
C GLN A 133 -19.79 -5.64 -21.23
N ASP A 134 -20.95 -6.30 -21.29
CA ASP A 134 -22.23 -5.68 -20.96
C ASP A 134 -22.28 -5.19 -19.52
N LYS A 135 -21.84 -6.02 -18.57
CA LYS A 135 -21.74 -5.63 -17.16
C LYS A 135 -20.74 -4.49 -16.93
N LEU A 136 -19.67 -4.45 -17.72
CA LEU A 136 -18.70 -3.37 -17.62
C LEU A 136 -19.30 -2.04 -18.09
N VAL A 137 -20.11 -2.04 -19.16
CA VAL A 137 -20.84 -0.86 -19.61
C VAL A 137 -21.79 -0.34 -18.54
N GLU A 138 -22.57 -1.22 -17.91
CA GLU A 138 -23.47 -0.87 -16.79
C GLU A 138 -22.69 -0.25 -15.60
N LEU A 139 -21.50 -0.79 -15.28
CA LEU A 139 -20.65 -0.26 -14.22
C LEU A 139 -20.10 1.13 -14.56
N VAL A 140 -19.66 1.35 -15.79
CA VAL A 140 -19.18 2.65 -16.25
C VAL A 140 -20.30 3.69 -16.17
N GLU A 141 -21.51 3.37 -16.61
CA GLU A 141 -22.66 4.27 -16.53
C GLU A 141 -23.03 4.62 -15.07
N ARG A 142 -22.97 3.61 -14.18
CA ARG A 142 -23.23 3.81 -12.76
C ARG A 142 -22.19 4.75 -12.14
N TRP A 143 -20.90 4.47 -12.34
CA TRP A 143 -19.84 5.30 -11.79
C TRP A 143 -19.81 6.72 -12.38
N HIS A 144 -20.22 6.86 -13.64
CA HIS A 144 -20.37 8.19 -14.23
C HIS A 144 -21.46 9.04 -13.55
N LYS A 145 -22.53 8.42 -13.04
CA LYS A 145 -23.55 9.10 -12.23
C LYS A 145 -23.05 9.45 -10.83
N GLU A 146 -22.29 8.54 -10.21
CA GLU A 146 -21.79 8.70 -8.84
C GLU A 146 -20.63 9.70 -8.74
N LEU A 147 -19.75 9.74 -9.74
CA LEU A 147 -18.56 10.60 -9.76
C LEU A 147 -18.38 11.22 -11.15
N PRO A 148 -19.27 12.15 -11.55
CA PRO A 148 -19.32 12.68 -12.92
C PRO A 148 -18.08 13.49 -13.33
N GLN A 149 -17.30 14.00 -12.37
CA GLN A 149 -16.03 14.71 -12.63
C GLN A 149 -14.85 13.78 -12.90
N ALA A 150 -14.99 12.48 -12.69
CA ALA A 150 -13.89 11.54 -12.88
C ALA A 150 -13.82 11.00 -14.32
N GLU A 151 -12.61 10.85 -14.82
CA GLU A 151 -12.35 10.08 -16.05
C GLU A 151 -12.33 8.59 -15.68
N ILE A 152 -13.22 7.79 -16.30
CA ILE A 152 -13.37 6.38 -15.98
C ILE A 152 -12.51 5.53 -16.92
N ILE A 153 -11.63 4.72 -16.36
CA ILE A 153 -10.69 3.87 -17.10
C ILE A 153 -10.80 2.43 -16.60
N PRO A 154 -11.37 1.52 -17.40
CA PRO A 154 -11.35 0.09 -17.11
C PRO A 154 -9.95 -0.50 -17.25
N ILE A 155 -9.51 -1.28 -16.26
CA ILE A 155 -8.17 -1.90 -16.25
C ILE A 155 -8.21 -3.34 -15.73
N SER A 156 -7.17 -4.12 -16.03
CA SER A 156 -6.79 -5.29 -15.25
C SER A 156 -5.33 -5.17 -14.86
N ALA A 157 -5.08 -4.84 -13.58
CA ALA A 157 -3.72 -4.77 -13.05
C ALA A 157 -3.03 -6.14 -13.08
N LEU A 158 -3.78 -7.23 -12.89
CA LEU A 158 -3.23 -8.59 -12.93
C LEU A 158 -2.74 -8.97 -14.33
N ASN A 159 -3.52 -8.64 -15.37
CA ASN A 159 -3.26 -9.02 -16.76
C ASN A 159 -2.57 -7.89 -17.55
N ASN A 160 -2.15 -6.82 -16.89
CA ASN A 160 -1.51 -5.65 -17.53
C ASN A 160 -2.37 -5.00 -18.64
N PHE A 161 -3.72 -5.17 -18.55
CA PHE A 161 -4.64 -4.60 -19.52
C PHE A 161 -4.87 -3.11 -19.25
N ASN A 162 -4.75 -2.31 -20.29
CA ASN A 162 -4.94 -0.84 -20.31
C ASN A 162 -4.00 -0.03 -19.38
N ILE A 163 -2.87 -0.63 -18.96
CA ILE A 163 -1.91 0.00 -18.04
C ILE A 163 -1.02 1.03 -18.75
N GLN A 164 -0.57 0.74 -19.97
CA GLN A 164 0.27 1.69 -20.70
C GLN A 164 -0.48 3.00 -21.09
N PRO A 165 -1.72 2.94 -21.58
CA PRO A 165 -2.56 4.13 -21.73
C PRO A 165 -2.76 4.90 -20.42
N LEU A 166 -3.01 4.20 -19.31
CA LEU A 166 -3.13 4.80 -17.97
C LEU A 166 -1.84 5.54 -17.57
N LYS A 167 -0.65 4.93 -17.73
CA LYS A 167 0.63 5.59 -17.45
C LYS A 167 0.78 6.89 -18.25
N LYS A 168 0.54 6.87 -19.55
CA LYS A 168 0.59 8.07 -20.40
C LYS A 168 -0.40 9.14 -19.96
N ARG A 169 -1.61 8.73 -19.56
CA ARG A 169 -2.62 9.67 -19.06
C ARG A 169 -2.18 10.34 -17.76
N ILE A 170 -1.66 9.56 -16.81
CA ILE A 170 -1.08 10.08 -15.56
C ILE A 170 0.04 11.09 -15.88
N GLU A 171 1.01 10.71 -16.70
CA GLU A 171 2.13 11.57 -17.09
C GLU A 171 1.67 12.90 -17.69
N SER A 172 0.57 12.90 -18.48
CA SER A 172 0.02 14.13 -19.08
C SER A 172 -0.60 15.08 -18.05
N LEU A 173 -0.97 14.59 -16.87
CA LEU A 173 -1.60 15.35 -15.79
C LEU A 173 -0.61 15.90 -14.76
N ILE A 174 0.66 15.45 -14.78
CA ILE A 174 1.67 15.89 -13.82
C ILE A 174 2.04 17.37 -14.08
N PRO A 175 1.98 18.22 -13.05
CA PRO A 175 2.26 19.65 -13.19
C PRO A 175 3.77 19.94 -13.33
N PRO A 176 4.15 21.11 -13.88
CA PRO A 176 5.52 21.63 -13.79
C PRO A 176 5.93 21.82 -12.33
N SER A 177 6.98 21.16 -11.90
CA SER A 177 7.52 21.25 -10.54
C SER A 177 8.96 20.67 -10.52
N PRO A 178 9.86 21.16 -9.66
CA PRO A 178 11.13 20.49 -9.42
C PRO A 178 10.88 19.11 -8.74
N PRO A 179 11.86 18.20 -8.76
CA PRO A 179 11.73 16.91 -8.10
C PRO A 179 11.57 17.08 -6.58
N TYR A 180 10.73 16.25 -5.97
CA TYR A 180 10.50 16.20 -4.52
C TYR A 180 11.51 15.32 -3.79
N PHE A 181 12.04 14.32 -4.49
CA PHE A 181 13.00 13.34 -3.96
C PHE A 181 14.25 13.28 -4.83
N GLU A 182 15.33 12.76 -4.28
CA GLU A 182 16.54 12.46 -5.05
C GLU A 182 16.21 11.55 -6.23
N LYS A 183 16.95 11.72 -7.34
CA LYS A 183 16.64 11.02 -8.62
C LYS A 183 16.89 9.50 -8.57
N ASP A 184 17.65 9.02 -7.62
CA ASP A 184 17.90 7.59 -7.37
C ASP A 184 16.97 6.99 -6.31
N ALA A 185 16.13 7.81 -5.67
CA ALA A 185 15.17 7.33 -4.68
C ALA A 185 14.08 6.48 -5.34
N LEU A 186 13.83 5.29 -4.78
CA LEU A 186 12.75 4.38 -5.18
C LEU A 186 11.52 4.51 -4.26
N THR A 187 11.72 4.90 -3.00
CA THR A 187 10.69 4.93 -1.96
C THR A 187 11.10 5.86 -0.83
N ASP A 188 10.12 6.30 -0.03
CA ASP A 188 10.31 7.06 1.22
C ASP A 188 10.66 6.18 2.43
N ARG A 189 10.64 4.84 2.27
CA ARG A 189 10.74 3.91 3.39
C ARG A 189 12.13 3.31 3.54
N PRO A 190 12.63 3.18 4.79
CA PRO A 190 13.92 2.53 5.05
C PRO A 190 13.83 1.02 4.86
N ALA A 191 14.99 0.36 4.67
CA ALA A 191 15.10 -1.10 4.51
C ALA A 191 14.38 -1.89 5.62
N ARG A 192 14.43 -1.43 6.87
CA ARG A 192 13.72 -2.04 8.01
C ARG A 192 12.23 -2.14 7.81
N PHE A 193 11.60 -1.17 7.16
CA PHE A 193 10.18 -1.21 6.84
C PHE A 193 9.84 -2.39 5.93
N PHE A 194 10.62 -2.61 4.89
CA PHE A 194 10.39 -3.75 3.98
C PHE A 194 10.58 -5.10 4.68
N VAL A 195 11.50 -5.20 5.63
CA VAL A 195 11.63 -6.39 6.48
C VAL A 195 10.33 -6.65 7.25
N THR A 196 9.76 -5.62 7.90
CA THR A 196 8.49 -5.77 8.63
C THR A 196 7.36 -6.21 7.71
N GLU A 197 7.23 -5.58 6.54
CA GLU A 197 6.19 -5.90 5.57
C GLU A 197 6.33 -7.30 4.98
N ILE A 198 7.54 -7.75 4.64
CA ILE A 198 7.78 -9.10 4.14
C ILE A 198 7.40 -10.15 5.19
N ILE A 199 7.78 -9.96 6.46
CA ILE A 199 7.37 -10.89 7.54
C ILE A 199 5.86 -10.86 7.71
N ARG A 200 5.25 -9.68 7.75
CA ARG A 200 3.80 -9.49 7.92
C ARG A 200 3.03 -10.13 6.76
N GLU A 201 3.51 -10.03 5.53
CA GLU A 201 2.93 -10.74 4.38
C GLU A 201 2.90 -12.26 4.61
N LYS A 202 4.00 -12.86 5.11
CA LYS A 202 4.03 -14.30 5.36
C LYS A 202 3.08 -14.70 6.49
N VAL A 203 2.92 -13.85 7.50
CA VAL A 203 1.90 -14.06 8.53
C VAL A 203 0.50 -13.99 7.90
N LEU A 204 0.22 -12.99 7.08
CA LEU A 204 -1.06 -12.85 6.37
C LEU A 204 -1.35 -14.07 5.48
N LEU A 205 -0.37 -14.60 4.78
CA LEU A 205 -0.55 -15.75 3.88
C LEU A 205 -0.72 -17.07 4.64
N TYR A 206 0.03 -17.27 5.71
CA TYR A 206 0.10 -18.56 6.41
C TYR A 206 -0.98 -18.77 7.46
N TYR A 207 -1.28 -17.74 8.27
CA TYR A 207 -2.29 -17.85 9.32
C TYR A 207 -3.68 -17.46 8.82
N LYS A 208 -4.71 -17.92 9.54
CA LYS A 208 -6.13 -17.73 9.19
C LYS A 208 -6.88 -17.06 10.34
N LYS A 209 -8.18 -16.85 10.15
CA LYS A 209 -9.11 -16.23 11.11
C LYS A 209 -8.59 -14.84 11.53
N GLU A 210 -8.59 -14.56 12.84
CA GLU A 210 -8.23 -13.26 13.44
C GLU A 210 -6.72 -13.01 13.55
N ILE A 211 -5.89 -14.05 13.48
CA ILE A 211 -4.43 -13.93 13.69
C ILE A 211 -3.79 -12.87 12.79
N PRO A 212 -4.02 -12.87 11.46
CA PRO A 212 -3.42 -11.88 10.55
C PRO A 212 -3.73 -10.41 10.93
N TYR A 213 -4.87 -10.17 11.53
CA TYR A 213 -5.33 -8.82 11.87
C TYR A 213 -4.87 -8.33 13.25
N SER A 214 -4.39 -9.24 14.09
CA SER A 214 -3.91 -8.96 15.45
C SER A 214 -2.39 -8.90 15.59
N VAL A 215 -1.67 -9.07 14.47
CA VAL A 215 -0.20 -9.12 14.44
C VAL A 215 0.37 -7.78 14.00
N GLU A 216 1.44 -7.38 14.68
CA GLU A 216 2.40 -6.37 14.21
C GLU A 216 3.80 -6.99 14.14
N VAL A 217 4.68 -6.40 13.33
CA VAL A 217 6.06 -6.82 13.21
C VAL A 217 6.99 -5.64 13.50
N VAL A 218 7.94 -5.85 14.39
CA VAL A 218 8.92 -4.82 14.79
C VAL A 218 10.32 -5.36 14.58
N VAL A 219 11.17 -4.63 13.85
CA VAL A 219 12.58 -4.96 13.70
C VAL A 219 13.38 -4.37 14.87
N GLU A 220 13.88 -5.22 15.75
CA GLU A 220 14.73 -4.82 16.88
C GLU A 220 16.17 -4.54 16.44
N SER A 221 16.72 -5.43 15.59
CA SER A 221 18.08 -5.29 15.09
C SER A 221 18.14 -5.51 13.58
N PHE A 222 18.87 -4.65 12.90
CA PHE A 222 19.20 -4.76 11.48
C PHE A 222 20.66 -4.37 11.32
N LYS A 223 21.53 -5.34 11.07
CA LYS A 223 22.97 -5.15 10.90
C LYS A 223 23.36 -5.65 9.52
N GLU A 224 23.75 -4.73 8.67
CA GLU A 224 24.19 -5.00 7.33
C GLU A 224 25.73 -5.15 7.30
N GLU A 225 26.18 -6.25 6.74
CA GLU A 225 27.56 -6.56 6.43
C GLU A 225 27.71 -6.71 4.90
N ASP A 226 28.92 -6.86 4.41
CA ASP A 226 29.18 -6.87 2.95
C ASP A 226 28.37 -7.95 2.22
N GLU A 227 28.33 -9.18 2.73
CA GLU A 227 27.67 -10.32 2.07
C GLU A 227 26.36 -10.76 2.72
N ARG A 228 26.04 -10.27 3.92
CA ARG A 228 24.88 -10.73 4.69
C ARG A 228 24.25 -9.63 5.51
N ILE A 229 22.98 -9.85 5.85
CA ILE A 229 22.24 -8.98 6.77
C ILE A 229 21.74 -9.83 7.94
N HIS A 230 22.02 -9.40 9.17
CA HIS A 230 21.51 -9.99 10.39
C HIS A 230 20.29 -9.21 10.87
N ILE A 231 19.18 -9.91 11.03
CA ILE A 231 17.88 -9.32 11.36
C ILE A 231 17.29 -10.04 12.56
N GLN A 232 16.91 -9.27 13.59
CA GLN A 232 16.08 -9.74 14.69
C GLN A 232 14.76 -9.00 14.66
N ALA A 233 13.65 -9.74 14.62
CA ALA A 233 12.33 -9.16 14.57
C ALA A 233 11.36 -9.82 15.55
N LEU A 234 10.46 -9.01 16.09
CA LEU A 234 9.37 -9.43 16.95
C LEU A 234 8.07 -9.51 16.16
N ILE A 235 7.36 -10.61 16.29
CA ILE A 235 5.95 -10.73 15.93
C ILE A 235 5.15 -10.43 17.19
N VAL A 236 4.51 -9.28 17.22
CA VAL A 236 3.70 -8.81 18.35
C VAL A 236 2.26 -9.29 18.17
N VAL A 237 1.65 -9.83 19.22
CA VAL A 237 0.26 -10.29 19.26
C VAL A 237 -0.43 -9.76 20.53
N GLU A 238 -1.77 -9.82 20.58
CA GLU A 238 -2.53 -9.28 21.72
C GLU A 238 -2.72 -10.27 22.89
N ARG A 239 -2.63 -11.59 22.63
CA ARG A 239 -3.00 -12.64 23.60
C ARG A 239 -2.01 -13.80 23.56
N ASP A 240 -1.85 -14.48 24.72
CA ASP A 240 -1.00 -15.68 24.83
C ASP A 240 -1.48 -16.84 23.93
N SER A 241 -2.79 -16.99 23.74
CA SER A 241 -3.35 -17.96 22.80
C SER A 241 -2.88 -17.72 21.36
N GLN A 242 -2.83 -16.46 20.93
CA GLN A 242 -2.31 -16.09 19.61
C GLN A 242 -0.80 -16.35 19.49
N LYS A 243 -0.02 -16.08 20.56
CA LYS A 243 1.41 -16.43 20.64
C LYS A 243 1.61 -17.93 20.43
N GLY A 244 0.81 -18.77 21.08
CA GLY A 244 0.86 -20.22 20.90
C GLY A 244 0.58 -20.64 19.44
N ILE A 245 -0.39 -20.01 18.77
CA ILE A 245 -0.74 -20.27 17.36
C ILE A 245 0.41 -19.85 16.44
N ILE A 246 1.00 -18.65 16.67
CA ILE A 246 2.12 -18.16 15.86
C ILE A 246 3.34 -19.08 15.96
N ILE A 247 3.69 -19.52 17.16
CA ILE A 247 4.81 -20.44 17.38
C ILE A 247 4.51 -21.81 16.77
N GLY A 248 3.30 -22.32 17.00
CA GLY A 248 2.88 -23.66 16.60
C GLY A 248 3.55 -24.77 17.41
N HIS A 249 3.17 -26.01 17.16
CA HIS A 249 3.74 -27.16 17.84
C HIS A 249 5.26 -27.22 17.62
N ARG A 250 6.04 -27.22 18.69
CA ARG A 250 7.52 -27.23 18.69
C ARG A 250 8.15 -26.18 17.76
N GLY A 251 7.50 -25.03 17.55
CA GLY A 251 8.03 -23.94 16.73
C GLY A 251 7.92 -24.14 15.20
N VAL A 252 7.23 -25.16 14.73
CA VAL A 252 7.15 -25.49 13.29
C VAL A 252 6.51 -24.36 12.48
N ALA A 253 5.46 -23.71 13.00
CA ALA A 253 4.75 -22.66 12.26
C ALA A 253 5.61 -21.40 12.07
N ILE A 254 6.20 -20.88 13.15
CA ILE A 254 7.09 -19.71 13.08
C ILE A 254 8.32 -19.97 12.22
N LYS A 255 8.91 -21.18 12.30
CA LYS A 255 10.03 -21.57 11.43
C LYS A 255 9.66 -21.54 9.95
N LYS A 256 8.45 -21.98 9.60
CA LYS A 256 7.95 -21.94 8.22
C LYS A 256 7.78 -20.50 7.73
N VAL A 257 7.16 -19.63 8.53
CA VAL A 257 7.02 -18.20 8.23
C VAL A 257 8.39 -17.55 8.06
N GLY A 258 9.32 -17.78 9.01
CA GLY A 258 10.69 -17.26 8.95
C GLY A 258 11.45 -17.72 7.70
N THR A 259 11.31 -18.99 7.32
CA THR A 259 11.95 -19.52 6.11
C THR A 259 11.41 -18.85 4.83
N MET A 260 10.09 -18.64 4.74
CA MET A 260 9.49 -17.97 3.60
C MET A 260 9.91 -16.49 3.54
N ALA A 261 9.85 -15.80 4.69
CA ALA A 261 10.26 -14.40 4.79
C ALA A 261 11.73 -14.21 4.41
N ARG A 262 12.64 -15.05 4.94
CA ARG A 262 14.06 -15.03 4.63
C ARG A 262 14.32 -15.13 3.13
N ARG A 263 13.69 -16.09 2.45
CA ARG A 263 13.85 -16.27 0.99
C ARG A 263 13.43 -15.06 0.19
N ASP A 264 12.35 -14.38 0.60
CA ASP A 264 11.88 -13.18 -0.10
C ASP A 264 12.78 -11.97 0.20
N MET A 265 13.31 -11.86 1.44
CA MET A 265 14.31 -10.85 1.79
C MET A 265 15.62 -11.07 1.02
N GLU A 266 16.09 -12.30 0.87
CA GLU A 266 17.30 -12.62 0.08
C GLU A 266 17.17 -12.18 -1.38
N ARG A 267 15.96 -12.27 -1.97
CA ARG A 267 15.68 -11.74 -3.32
C ARG A 267 15.60 -10.22 -3.34
N PHE A 268 15.01 -9.63 -2.30
CA PHE A 268 14.78 -8.18 -2.23
C PHE A 268 16.07 -7.41 -1.99
N PHE A 269 16.93 -7.90 -1.10
CA PHE A 269 18.20 -7.24 -0.73
C PHE A 269 19.40 -7.75 -1.54
N GLU A 270 19.23 -8.79 -2.34
CA GLU A 270 20.31 -9.46 -3.10
C GLU A 270 21.49 -9.90 -2.22
N LYS A 271 21.24 -10.10 -0.93
CA LYS A 271 22.19 -10.52 0.09
C LYS A 271 21.69 -11.73 0.86
N LYS A 272 22.60 -12.49 1.49
CA LYS A 272 22.23 -13.55 2.41
C LYS A 272 21.61 -12.97 3.68
N ILE A 273 20.53 -13.59 4.18
CA ILE A 273 19.81 -13.14 5.35
C ILE A 273 19.90 -14.16 6.47
N PHE A 274 20.34 -13.69 7.65
CA PHE A 274 20.17 -14.39 8.91
C PHE A 274 18.99 -13.75 9.66
N LEU A 275 17.88 -14.50 9.81
CA LEU A 275 16.64 -14.00 10.39
C LEU A 275 16.30 -14.75 11.68
N GLU A 276 16.19 -14.00 12.76
CA GLU A 276 15.65 -14.48 14.05
C GLU A 276 14.28 -13.86 14.30
N LEU A 277 13.30 -14.72 14.61
CA LEU A 277 11.92 -14.30 14.90
C LEU A 277 11.56 -14.68 16.33
N PHE A 278 11.04 -13.69 17.07
CA PHE A 278 10.50 -13.86 18.41
C PHE A 278 9.02 -13.47 18.43
N VAL A 279 8.28 -13.97 19.42
CA VAL A 279 6.87 -13.61 19.60
C VAL A 279 6.67 -12.95 20.94
N LYS A 280 6.14 -11.72 20.93
CA LYS A 280 5.82 -10.93 22.12
C LYS A 280 4.32 -10.76 22.25
N VAL A 281 3.80 -10.82 23.47
CA VAL A 281 2.42 -10.43 23.76
C VAL A 281 2.41 -8.99 24.25
N GLU A 282 1.64 -8.14 23.57
CA GLU A 282 1.39 -6.74 23.95
C GLU A 282 -0.12 -6.53 23.94
N LYS A 283 -0.73 -6.61 25.13
CA LYS A 283 -2.19 -6.60 25.30
C LYS A 283 -2.80 -5.32 24.74
N ASP A 284 -3.87 -5.50 23.94
CA ASP A 284 -4.68 -4.42 23.37
C ASP A 284 -3.86 -3.34 22.61
N TRP A 285 -2.76 -3.74 21.97
CA TRP A 285 -1.86 -2.81 21.30
C TRP A 285 -2.55 -2.00 20.21
N ARG A 286 -3.58 -2.57 19.53
CA ARG A 286 -4.32 -1.90 18.45
C ARG A 286 -5.16 -0.71 18.91
N ASN A 287 -5.40 -0.57 20.23
CA ASN A 287 -6.19 0.52 20.83
C ASN A 287 -5.33 1.49 21.67
N ARG A 288 -4.00 1.30 21.73
CA ARG A 288 -3.11 2.09 22.57
C ARG A 288 -2.31 3.11 21.77
N ASP A 289 -2.67 4.39 21.85
CA ASP A 289 -2.05 5.49 21.08
C ASP A 289 -0.52 5.53 21.19
N LYS A 290 0.03 5.36 22.39
CA LYS A 290 1.48 5.32 22.61
C LYS A 290 2.17 4.23 21.78
N ILE A 291 1.54 3.06 21.67
CA ILE A 291 2.09 1.92 20.92
C ILE A 291 1.90 2.14 19.43
N LEU A 292 0.73 2.63 19.00
CA LEU A 292 0.47 2.95 17.61
C LEU A 292 1.44 4.01 17.08
N ARG A 293 1.77 5.03 17.88
CA ARG A 293 2.84 5.99 17.52
C ARG A 293 4.21 5.32 17.39
N ALA A 294 4.58 4.46 18.34
CA ALA A 294 5.86 3.75 18.30
C ALA A 294 5.99 2.83 17.08
N TYR A 295 4.86 2.35 16.53
CA TYR A 295 4.81 1.53 15.31
C TYR A 295 4.58 2.36 14.04
N GLY A 296 4.55 3.71 14.14
CA GLY A 296 4.43 4.60 12.99
C GLY A 296 3.02 4.73 12.41
N TYR A 297 1.97 4.45 13.21
CA TYR A 297 0.57 4.54 12.78
C TYR A 297 -0.10 5.89 13.05
N ARG A 298 0.56 6.84 13.70
CA ARG A 298 0.03 8.19 13.89
C ARG A 298 0.83 9.17 13.05
N LEU A 299 0.10 10.06 12.37
CA LEU A 299 0.67 11.26 11.79
C LEU A 299 0.94 12.24 12.96
N ASP A 300 2.18 12.69 13.11
CA ASP A 300 2.56 13.69 14.09
C ASP A 300 2.06 15.08 13.68
#